data_423018a2710b944cc63c29e0adb61071
#
_entry.id   423018a2710b944cc63c29e0adb61071
#
_cell.length_a   1.000
_cell.length_b   1.000
_cell.length_c   1.000
_cell.angle_alpha   90.00
_cell.angle_beta   90.00
_cell.angle_gamma   90.00
#
_symmetry.space_group_name_H-M   'P 1'
#
loop_
_entity.id
_entity.type
_entity.pdbx_description
1 polymer ?
#
loop_
_entity_poly.entity_id
_entity_poly.type
_entity_poly.pdbx_seq_one_letter_code
_entity_poly.pdbx_strand_id
1 'polypeptide(L)'
;MRLTMTKTIMLIHGAWLNSASWAGFKARYEAKGYTVVAPDWPYDDRTPAELRDYPNKALAKIGQVDLFDHYERLIRALPETPILIGHSMGGVCVQHLLDRGLGVAGVAINPAPTPGVPLGPHAIVSALPVLLDLFSWKKSKTMSRKFFAERFAQTAPRDQVTALYDAYIVPTPGKVYWDGVTGASGKIHWKNPKRAPLLLIAGETDLIADAGM
;
A
#
# COMPACT_ATOMS: atom_id res chain seq x y z
N MET A 1 8.29 -34.85 7.93
CA MET A 1 8.81 -33.48 8.09
C MET A 1 7.62 -32.57 8.37
N ARG A 2 7.44 -32.09 9.61
CA ARG A 2 6.41 -31.09 9.92
C ARG A 2 6.85 -29.82 9.22
N LEU A 3 6.08 -29.37 8.24
CA LEU A 3 6.21 -28.00 7.70
C LEU A 3 5.88 -27.06 8.86
N THR A 4 6.89 -26.46 9.46
CA THR A 4 6.69 -25.38 10.42
C THR A 4 6.10 -24.22 9.61
N MET A 5 4.80 -23.97 9.81
CA MET A 5 4.17 -22.79 9.19
C MET A 5 4.82 -21.54 9.76
N THR A 6 5.21 -20.61 8.91
CA THR A 6 5.73 -19.33 9.36
C THR A 6 4.74 -18.65 10.30
N LYS A 7 5.25 -17.98 11.30
CA LYS A 7 4.46 -17.13 12.20
C LYS A 7 4.74 -15.64 12.01
N THR A 8 5.53 -15.28 11.01
CA THR A 8 5.83 -13.88 10.71
C THR A 8 4.87 -13.34 9.66
N ILE A 9 4.27 -12.19 9.95
CA ILE A 9 3.41 -11.42 9.04
C ILE A 9 4.08 -10.08 8.79
N MET A 10 4.17 -9.67 7.52
CA MET A 10 4.54 -8.31 7.14
C MET A 10 3.31 -7.58 6.60
N LEU A 11 2.98 -6.44 7.22
CA LEU A 11 1.88 -5.57 6.82
C LEU A 11 2.43 -4.40 6.00
N ILE A 12 1.91 -4.20 4.79
CA ILE A 12 2.38 -3.20 3.82
C ILE A 12 1.27 -2.19 3.57
N HIS A 13 1.46 -0.94 4.00
CA HIS A 13 0.45 0.11 3.88
C HIS A 13 0.34 0.66 2.44
N GLY A 14 -0.77 1.32 2.17
CA GLY A 14 -1.06 1.96 0.90
C GLY A 14 -0.54 3.40 0.82
N ALA A 15 -0.81 4.03 -0.32
CA ALA A 15 -0.61 5.45 -0.51
C ALA A 15 -1.42 6.26 0.51
N TRP A 16 -0.89 7.41 0.91
CA TRP A 16 -1.45 8.34 1.90
C TRP A 16 -1.58 7.80 3.33
N LEU A 17 -1.08 6.61 3.60
CA LEU A 17 -1.05 5.98 4.92
C LEU A 17 0.38 5.69 5.33
N ASN A 18 0.57 5.39 6.61
CA ASN A 18 1.79 4.83 7.17
C ASN A 18 1.47 3.59 8.02
N SER A 19 2.47 3.04 8.70
CA SER A 19 2.35 1.83 9.53
C SER A 19 1.30 1.94 10.63
N ALA A 20 1.01 3.15 11.14
CA ALA A 20 -0.01 3.36 12.17
C ALA A 20 -1.41 2.89 11.73
N SER A 21 -1.70 2.89 10.43
CA SER A 21 -2.96 2.38 9.88
C SER A 21 -3.18 0.88 10.13
N TRP A 22 -2.11 0.15 10.41
CA TRP A 22 -2.15 -1.28 10.69
C TRP A 22 -2.25 -1.63 12.17
N ALA A 23 -2.29 -0.65 13.09
CA ALA A 23 -2.24 -0.91 14.54
C ALA A 23 -3.28 -1.93 15.01
N GLY A 24 -4.53 -1.84 14.52
CA GLY A 24 -5.59 -2.78 14.87
C GLY A 24 -5.37 -4.20 14.33
N PHE A 25 -4.87 -4.32 13.10
CA PHE A 25 -4.51 -5.63 12.52
C PHE A 25 -3.32 -6.24 13.25
N LYS A 26 -2.28 -5.45 13.50
CA LYS A 26 -1.08 -5.88 14.23
C LYS A 26 -1.46 -6.46 15.59
N ALA A 27 -2.20 -5.72 16.41
CA ALA A 27 -2.62 -6.19 17.72
C ALA A 27 -3.42 -7.52 17.67
N ARG A 28 -4.31 -7.66 16.68
CA ARG A 28 -5.11 -8.90 16.51
C ARG A 28 -4.28 -10.09 16.10
N TYR A 29 -3.29 -9.93 15.23
CA TYR A 29 -2.41 -11.04 14.83
C TYR A 29 -1.42 -11.39 15.94
N GLU A 30 -0.86 -10.40 16.65
CA GLU A 30 0.02 -10.64 17.80
C GLU A 30 -0.70 -11.39 18.91
N ALA A 31 -1.96 -11.05 19.20
CA ALA A 31 -2.80 -11.79 20.15
C ALA A 31 -3.04 -13.26 19.74
N LYS A 32 -2.86 -13.60 18.46
CA LYS A 32 -2.92 -14.98 17.94
C LYS A 32 -1.55 -15.67 17.87
N GLY A 33 -0.51 -15.05 18.39
CA GLY A 33 0.85 -15.59 18.47
C GLY A 33 1.67 -15.45 17.18
N TYR A 34 1.31 -14.50 16.31
CA TYR A 34 2.14 -14.12 15.16
C TYR A 34 3.14 -13.04 15.56
N THR A 35 4.32 -13.06 14.95
CA THR A 35 5.25 -11.94 14.94
C THR A 35 4.84 -11.00 13.80
N VAL A 36 4.51 -9.74 14.11
CA VAL A 36 4.00 -8.81 13.11
C VAL A 36 4.94 -7.63 12.92
N VAL A 37 5.41 -7.43 11.70
CA VAL A 37 6.18 -6.27 11.29
C VAL A 37 5.35 -5.41 10.35
N ALA A 38 5.34 -4.10 10.58
CA ALA A 38 4.62 -3.13 9.76
C ALA A 38 5.56 -1.95 9.48
N PRO A 39 6.50 -2.09 8.52
CA PRO A 39 7.46 -1.04 8.23
C PRO A 39 6.81 0.09 7.43
N ASP A 40 7.28 1.31 7.69
CA ASP A 40 6.91 2.49 6.90
C ASP A 40 7.63 2.49 5.54
N TRP A 41 7.12 3.32 4.63
CA TRP A 41 7.86 3.68 3.42
C TRP A 41 9.12 4.48 3.78
N PRO A 42 10.12 4.50 2.90
CA PRO A 42 11.28 5.35 3.12
C PRO A 42 10.85 6.81 3.36
N TYR A 43 11.38 7.44 4.41
CA TYR A 43 11.12 8.82 4.82
C TYR A 43 9.76 9.10 5.48
N ASP A 44 8.97 8.07 5.82
CA ASP A 44 7.69 8.18 6.53
C ASP A 44 7.82 7.85 8.05
N ASP A 45 8.99 8.10 8.62
CA ASP A 45 9.41 7.73 9.97
C ASP A 45 9.01 8.74 11.07
N ARG A 46 8.10 9.66 10.74
CA ARG A 46 7.60 10.71 11.67
C ARG A 46 6.09 10.62 11.84
N THR A 47 5.55 11.41 12.76
CA THR A 47 4.10 11.49 12.95
C THR A 47 3.39 12.00 11.69
N PRO A 48 2.13 11.61 11.43
CA PRO A 48 1.37 12.11 10.28
C PRO A 48 1.28 13.64 10.21
N ALA A 49 1.18 14.32 11.34
CA ALA A 49 1.18 15.78 11.39
C ALA A 49 2.50 16.37 10.90
N GLU A 50 3.62 15.90 11.45
CA GLU A 50 4.96 16.35 11.03
C GLU A 50 5.24 16.08 9.56
N LEU A 51 4.81 14.92 9.05
CA LEU A 51 4.98 14.58 7.63
C LEU A 51 4.14 15.49 6.73
N ARG A 52 2.94 15.91 7.16
CA ARG A 52 2.10 16.86 6.40
C ARG A 52 2.67 18.28 6.43
N ASP A 53 3.14 18.72 7.59
CA ASP A 53 3.65 20.09 7.78
C ASP A 53 5.03 20.28 7.16
N TYR A 54 5.87 19.25 7.24
CA TYR A 54 7.26 19.28 6.77
C TYR A 54 7.61 18.01 5.96
N PRO A 55 7.02 17.82 4.76
CA PRO A 55 7.26 16.63 3.95
C PRO A 55 8.74 16.50 3.57
N ASN A 56 9.28 15.30 3.65
CA ASN A 56 10.65 15.04 3.22
C ASN A 56 10.75 15.16 1.70
N LYS A 57 11.65 16.02 1.21
CA LYS A 57 11.86 16.21 -0.23
C LYS A 57 12.35 14.94 -0.95
N ALA A 58 13.03 14.03 -0.23
CA ALA A 58 13.48 12.77 -0.80
C ALA A 58 12.32 11.82 -1.08
N LEU A 59 11.22 11.91 -0.31
CA LEU A 59 10.01 11.11 -0.55
C LEU A 59 9.48 11.29 -1.99
N ALA A 60 9.52 12.51 -2.54
CA ALA A 60 9.05 12.79 -3.90
C ALA A 60 9.77 11.99 -5.01
N LYS A 61 10.94 11.42 -4.75
CA LYS A 61 11.73 10.64 -5.70
C LYS A 61 11.36 9.15 -5.69
N ILE A 62 10.63 8.69 -4.68
CA ILE A 62 10.29 7.29 -4.49
C ILE A 62 9.22 6.88 -5.51
N GLY A 63 9.50 5.82 -6.26
CA GLY A 63 8.57 5.18 -7.17
C GLY A 63 8.19 3.78 -6.70
N GLN A 64 7.39 3.08 -7.51
CA GLN A 64 6.92 1.73 -7.16
C GLN A 64 8.09 0.73 -7.03
N VAL A 65 9.05 0.77 -7.95
CA VAL A 65 10.22 -0.13 -7.91
C VAL A 65 11.04 0.10 -6.65
N ASP A 66 11.24 1.37 -6.24
CA ASP A 66 11.96 1.69 -5.00
C ASP A 66 11.25 1.10 -3.77
N LEU A 67 9.90 1.07 -3.77
CA LEU A 67 9.12 0.44 -2.71
C LEU A 67 9.29 -1.09 -2.72
N PHE A 68 9.24 -1.72 -3.90
CA PHE A 68 9.44 -3.17 -3.99
C PHE A 68 10.83 -3.56 -3.48
N ASP A 69 11.87 -2.83 -3.86
CA ASP A 69 13.24 -3.08 -3.44
C ASP A 69 13.45 -2.79 -1.94
N HIS A 70 12.75 -1.79 -1.40
CA HIS A 70 12.73 -1.51 0.03
C HIS A 70 12.16 -2.69 0.82
N TYR A 71 10.97 -3.17 0.45
CA TYR A 71 10.33 -4.31 1.13
C TYR A 71 11.09 -5.62 0.90
N GLU A 72 11.67 -5.82 -0.28
CA GLU A 72 12.53 -6.98 -0.53
C GLU A 72 13.71 -7.03 0.45
N ARG A 73 14.42 -5.90 0.66
CA ARG A 73 15.51 -5.83 1.65
C ARG A 73 15.04 -6.18 3.05
N LEU A 74 13.88 -5.65 3.45
CA LEU A 74 13.31 -5.93 4.77
C LEU A 74 12.92 -7.39 4.93
N ILE A 75 12.29 -7.99 3.92
CA ILE A 75 11.91 -9.41 3.94
C ILE A 75 13.15 -10.30 4.06
N ARG A 76 14.20 -10.01 3.29
CA ARG A 76 15.46 -10.79 3.32
C ARG A 76 16.21 -10.66 4.64
N ALA A 77 15.96 -9.63 5.43
CA ALA A 77 16.52 -9.45 6.77
C ALA A 77 15.73 -10.17 7.88
N LEU A 78 14.52 -10.69 7.57
CA LEU A 78 13.73 -11.44 8.55
C LEU A 78 14.32 -12.85 8.78
N PRO A 79 14.15 -13.40 10.00
CA PRO A 79 14.65 -14.74 10.31
C PRO A 79 13.89 -15.86 9.58
N GLU A 80 12.68 -15.58 9.11
CA GLU A 80 11.85 -16.51 8.31
C GLU A 80 11.07 -15.76 7.25
N THR A 81 10.71 -16.45 6.17
CA THR A 81 9.91 -15.87 5.08
C THR A 81 8.48 -15.58 5.56
N PRO A 82 8.00 -14.32 5.46
CA PRO A 82 6.72 -13.91 6.04
C PRO A 82 5.52 -14.25 5.17
N ILE A 83 4.32 -14.18 5.76
CA ILE A 83 3.08 -13.93 5.05
C ILE A 83 3.01 -12.42 4.76
N LEU A 84 2.71 -12.03 3.52
CA LEU A 84 2.60 -10.62 3.11
C LEU A 84 1.14 -10.20 3.08
N ILE A 85 0.79 -9.10 3.75
CA ILE A 85 -0.56 -8.53 3.71
C ILE A 85 -0.42 -7.06 3.33
N GLY A 86 -1.02 -6.64 2.22
CA GLY A 86 -0.92 -5.28 1.73
C GLY A 86 -2.26 -4.66 1.38
N HIS A 87 -2.41 -3.36 1.62
CA HIS A 87 -3.59 -2.59 1.28
C HIS A 87 -3.26 -1.59 0.17
N SER A 88 -4.17 -1.44 -0.82
CA SER A 88 -4.03 -0.47 -1.92
C SER A 88 -2.67 -0.61 -2.63
N MET A 89 -1.81 0.41 -2.64
CA MET A 89 -0.45 0.33 -3.18
C MET A 89 0.38 -0.77 -2.49
N GLY A 90 0.17 -1.02 -1.19
CA GLY A 90 0.77 -2.16 -0.49
C GLY A 90 0.33 -3.51 -1.07
N GLY A 91 -0.90 -3.60 -1.59
CA GLY A 91 -1.38 -4.77 -2.33
C GLY A 91 -0.68 -4.97 -3.67
N VAL A 92 -0.29 -3.88 -4.36
CA VAL A 92 0.59 -3.94 -5.55
C VAL A 92 1.96 -4.47 -5.15
N CYS A 93 2.54 -3.95 -4.06
CA CYS A 93 3.81 -4.44 -3.53
C CYS A 93 3.76 -5.95 -3.24
N VAL A 94 2.71 -6.44 -2.55
CA VAL A 94 2.53 -7.88 -2.27
C VAL A 94 2.58 -8.70 -3.55
N GLN A 95 1.87 -8.29 -4.60
CA GLN A 95 1.80 -9.02 -5.86
C GLN A 95 3.18 -9.11 -6.54
N HIS A 96 3.94 -7.99 -6.59
CA HIS A 96 5.29 -7.96 -7.15
C HIS A 96 6.30 -8.76 -6.30
N LEU A 97 6.21 -8.66 -4.99
CA LEU A 97 7.10 -9.40 -4.08
C LEU A 97 6.89 -10.91 -4.18
N LEU A 98 5.63 -11.36 -4.29
CA LEU A 98 5.34 -12.78 -4.54
C LEU A 98 5.87 -13.24 -5.90
N ASP A 99 5.78 -12.43 -6.95
CA ASP A 99 6.34 -12.74 -8.27
C ASP A 99 7.88 -12.85 -8.25
N ARG A 100 8.54 -12.09 -7.36
CA ARG A 100 9.97 -12.21 -7.05
C ARG A 100 10.32 -13.43 -6.18
N GLY A 101 9.33 -14.25 -5.78
CA GLY A 101 9.53 -15.42 -4.91
C GLY A 101 9.72 -15.06 -3.44
N LEU A 102 9.28 -13.87 -3.02
CA LEU A 102 9.31 -13.39 -1.63
C LEU A 102 7.96 -13.60 -0.98
N GLY A 103 7.96 -14.14 0.25
CA GLY A 103 6.73 -14.49 0.97
C GLY A 103 6.27 -15.93 0.74
N VAL A 104 5.64 -16.53 1.76
CA VAL A 104 5.06 -17.88 1.69
C VAL A 104 3.59 -17.87 1.27
N ALA A 105 2.92 -16.74 1.45
CA ALA A 105 1.56 -16.45 0.99
C ALA A 105 1.37 -14.93 0.94
N GLY A 106 0.37 -14.46 0.20
CA GLY A 106 0.03 -13.05 0.14
C GLY A 106 -1.47 -12.79 0.24
N VAL A 107 -1.82 -11.64 0.81
CA VAL A 107 -3.16 -11.06 0.79
C VAL A 107 -3.06 -9.64 0.28
N ALA A 108 -3.77 -9.31 -0.78
CA ALA A 108 -3.89 -7.95 -1.29
C ALA A 108 -5.33 -7.45 -1.06
N ILE A 109 -5.47 -6.45 -0.20
CA ILE A 109 -6.75 -5.86 0.19
C ILE A 109 -6.96 -4.59 -0.63
N ASN A 110 -8.02 -4.54 -1.41
CA ASN A 110 -8.36 -3.43 -2.31
C ASN A 110 -7.11 -2.91 -3.06
N PRO A 111 -6.34 -3.80 -3.75
CA PRO A 111 -5.09 -3.39 -4.38
C PRO A 111 -5.35 -2.35 -5.46
N ALA A 112 -4.44 -1.39 -5.59
CA ALA A 112 -4.42 -0.55 -6.78
C ALA A 112 -4.15 -1.41 -8.03
N PRO A 113 -4.60 -1.00 -9.22
CA PRO A 113 -4.40 -1.77 -10.45
C PRO A 113 -2.92 -1.89 -10.80
N THR A 114 -2.51 -3.08 -11.18
CA THR A 114 -1.17 -3.35 -11.70
C THR A 114 -1.12 -3.12 -13.21
N PRO A 115 0.05 -2.86 -13.82
CA PRO A 115 0.17 -2.66 -15.25
C PRO A 115 -0.44 -3.82 -16.06
N GLY A 116 -1.38 -3.48 -16.94
CA GLY A 116 -2.16 -4.43 -17.74
C GLY A 116 -3.58 -4.70 -17.24
N VAL A 117 -3.93 -4.20 -16.04
CA VAL A 117 -5.30 -4.19 -15.53
C VAL A 117 -5.97 -2.88 -15.94
N PRO A 118 -7.15 -2.91 -16.59
CA PRO A 118 -7.89 -1.69 -16.94
C PRO A 118 -8.27 -0.90 -15.67
N LEU A 119 -8.16 0.43 -15.74
CA LEU A 119 -8.59 1.29 -14.66
C LEU A 119 -10.12 1.37 -14.62
N GLY A 120 -10.71 1.09 -13.48
CA GLY A 120 -12.11 1.36 -13.22
C GLY A 120 -12.40 2.87 -13.06
N PRO A 121 -13.68 3.30 -13.17
CA PRO A 121 -14.05 4.71 -13.13
C PRO A 121 -13.67 5.39 -11.81
N HIS A 122 -13.79 4.70 -10.67
CA HIS A 122 -13.39 5.24 -9.38
C HIS A 122 -11.87 5.40 -9.26
N ALA A 123 -11.10 4.45 -9.78
CA ALA A 123 -9.65 4.53 -9.82
C ALA A 123 -9.16 5.72 -10.67
N ILE A 124 -9.78 5.95 -11.83
CA ILE A 124 -9.48 7.10 -12.68
C ILE A 124 -9.72 8.41 -11.92
N VAL A 125 -10.93 8.58 -11.36
CA VAL A 125 -11.29 9.80 -10.60
C VAL A 125 -10.35 10.02 -9.42
N SER A 126 -9.93 8.96 -8.74
CA SER A 126 -9.05 9.05 -7.59
C SER A 126 -7.61 9.41 -7.95
N ALA A 127 -7.14 9.02 -9.14
CA ALA A 127 -5.81 9.36 -9.63
C ALA A 127 -5.73 10.78 -10.22
N LEU A 128 -6.84 11.34 -10.73
CA LEU A 128 -6.85 12.64 -11.40
C LEU A 128 -6.19 13.79 -10.63
N PRO A 129 -6.40 13.98 -9.30
CA PRO A 129 -5.75 15.07 -8.57
C PRO A 129 -4.22 15.01 -8.58
N VAL A 130 -3.66 13.80 -8.74
CA VAL A 130 -2.21 13.59 -8.86
C VAL A 130 -1.79 13.76 -10.33
N LEU A 131 -2.49 13.13 -11.26
CA LEU A 131 -2.10 13.09 -12.68
C LEU A 131 -2.26 14.43 -13.39
N LEU A 132 -3.24 15.26 -12.99
CA LEU A 132 -3.47 16.59 -13.56
C LEU A 132 -2.56 17.69 -12.96
N ASP A 133 -1.88 17.44 -11.84
CA ASP A 133 -0.91 18.39 -11.31
C ASP A 133 0.40 18.30 -12.11
N LEU A 134 0.73 19.37 -12.79
CA LEU A 134 1.93 19.46 -13.62
C LEU A 134 3.19 19.16 -12.77
N PHE A 135 4.02 18.23 -13.25
CA PHE A 135 5.22 17.75 -12.57
C PHE A 135 4.97 17.04 -11.23
N SER A 136 3.76 16.50 -11.00
CA SER A 136 3.46 15.76 -9.76
C SER A 136 4.39 14.58 -9.54
N TRP A 137 4.97 13.98 -10.59
CA TRP A 137 5.99 12.93 -10.48
C TRP A 137 7.30 13.37 -9.78
N LYS A 138 7.46 14.68 -9.54
CA LYS A 138 8.59 15.27 -8.80
C LYS A 138 8.18 15.82 -7.44
N LYS A 139 6.93 15.58 -7.02
CA LYS A 139 6.35 16.13 -5.79
C LYS A 139 5.76 15.02 -4.94
N SER A 140 5.71 15.23 -3.63
CA SER A 140 4.78 14.50 -2.76
C SER A 140 3.45 15.26 -2.67
N LYS A 141 2.36 14.53 -2.56
CA LYS A 141 0.99 15.06 -2.52
C LYS A 141 0.29 14.54 -1.28
N THR A 142 -0.43 15.41 -0.59
CA THR A 142 -1.30 15.02 0.51
C THR A 142 -2.74 15.02 0.03
N MET A 143 -3.51 14.01 0.42
CA MET A 143 -4.94 13.92 0.16
C MET A 143 -5.66 15.06 0.87
N SER A 144 -6.61 15.73 0.20
CA SER A 144 -7.42 16.76 0.86
C SER A 144 -8.41 16.15 1.85
N ARG A 145 -8.76 16.89 2.92
CA ARG A 145 -9.77 16.46 3.90
C ARG A 145 -11.12 16.15 3.24
N LYS A 146 -11.52 16.94 2.25
CA LYS A 146 -12.76 16.72 1.50
C LYS A 146 -12.71 15.40 0.74
N PHE A 147 -11.64 15.14 -0.01
CA PHE A 147 -11.48 13.89 -0.76
C PHE A 147 -11.45 12.68 0.18
N PHE A 148 -10.76 12.78 1.31
CA PHE A 148 -10.72 11.74 2.33
C PHE A 148 -12.13 11.41 2.84
N ALA A 149 -12.90 12.42 3.23
CA ALA A 149 -14.25 12.25 3.76
C ALA A 149 -15.23 11.64 2.74
N GLU A 150 -15.13 12.05 1.47
CA GLU A 150 -16.10 11.68 0.43
C GLU A 150 -15.78 10.36 -0.27
N ARG A 151 -14.52 9.93 -0.29
CA ARG A 151 -14.10 8.80 -1.11
C ARG A 151 -13.26 7.75 -0.37
N PHE A 152 -12.49 8.14 0.64
CA PHE A 152 -11.60 7.23 1.36
C PHE A 152 -12.25 6.72 2.66
N ALA A 153 -12.92 7.60 3.39
CA ALA A 153 -13.60 7.30 4.65
C ALA A 153 -15.13 7.50 4.56
N GLN A 154 -15.72 7.33 3.38
CA GLN A 154 -17.14 7.60 3.11
C GLN A 154 -18.11 6.74 3.94
N THR A 155 -17.66 5.60 4.45
CA THR A 155 -18.45 4.73 5.32
C THR A 155 -18.16 4.94 6.81
N ALA A 156 -17.17 5.78 7.15
CA ALA A 156 -16.86 6.08 8.53
C ALA A 156 -17.89 7.01 9.18
N PRO A 157 -18.15 6.91 10.50
CA PRO A 157 -18.98 7.86 11.22
C PRO A 157 -18.44 9.29 11.02
N ARG A 158 -19.34 10.24 10.71
CA ARG A 158 -18.95 11.61 10.34
C ARG A 158 -18.14 12.34 11.42
N ASP A 159 -18.45 12.08 12.67
CA ASP A 159 -17.77 12.64 13.85
C ASP A 159 -16.33 12.11 13.99
N GLN A 160 -16.00 10.97 13.39
CA GLN A 160 -14.67 10.36 13.44
C GLN A 160 -13.77 10.75 12.25
N VAL A 161 -14.34 11.21 11.13
CA VAL A 161 -13.60 11.45 9.88
C VAL A 161 -12.40 12.39 10.09
N THR A 162 -12.58 13.49 10.84
CA THR A 162 -11.49 14.44 11.09
C THR A 162 -10.37 13.80 11.90
N ALA A 163 -10.70 13.07 12.96
CA ALA A 163 -9.71 12.39 13.80
C ALA A 163 -8.95 11.30 12.99
N LEU A 164 -9.65 10.54 12.15
CA LEU A 164 -9.04 9.53 11.27
C LEU A 164 -8.06 10.18 10.27
N TYR A 165 -8.45 11.32 9.66
CA TYR A 165 -7.56 12.04 8.77
C TYR A 165 -6.29 12.50 9.48
N ASP A 166 -6.44 13.09 10.66
CA ASP A 166 -5.30 13.62 11.42
C ASP A 166 -4.37 12.51 11.92
N ALA A 167 -4.94 11.38 12.30
CA ALA A 167 -4.18 10.23 12.80
C ALA A 167 -3.40 9.46 11.72
N TYR A 168 -3.88 9.42 10.46
CA TYR A 168 -3.35 8.47 9.49
C TYR A 168 -2.86 9.06 8.19
N ILE A 169 -3.35 10.24 7.75
CA ILE A 169 -3.01 10.74 6.41
C ILE A 169 -1.64 11.38 6.37
N VAL A 170 -0.80 10.86 5.46
CA VAL A 170 0.56 11.33 5.19
C VAL A 170 0.72 11.70 3.70
N PRO A 171 1.74 12.49 3.33
CA PRO A 171 2.08 12.75 1.93
C PRO A 171 2.48 11.47 1.20
N THR A 172 2.16 11.38 -0.07
CA THR A 172 2.56 10.28 -0.96
C THR A 172 3.32 10.82 -2.18
N PRO A 173 4.39 10.13 -2.64
CA PRO A 173 5.07 10.52 -3.87
C PRO A 173 4.14 10.40 -5.08
N GLY A 174 4.01 11.47 -5.86
CA GLY A 174 3.24 11.42 -7.11
C GLY A 174 3.82 10.44 -8.12
N LYS A 175 5.13 10.20 -8.05
CA LYS A 175 5.83 9.21 -8.90
C LYS A 175 5.23 7.81 -8.82
N VAL A 176 4.74 7.38 -7.66
CA VAL A 176 4.10 6.07 -7.48
C VAL A 176 2.86 5.92 -8.40
N TYR A 177 2.09 6.98 -8.61
CA TYR A 177 0.95 6.98 -9.53
C TYR A 177 1.38 6.94 -11.00
N TRP A 178 2.40 7.75 -11.33
CA TRP A 178 2.94 7.78 -12.70
C TRP A 178 3.59 6.45 -13.09
N ASP A 179 4.31 5.79 -12.19
CA ASP A 179 4.90 4.48 -12.45
C ASP A 179 3.81 3.43 -12.76
N GLY A 180 2.66 3.49 -12.07
CA GLY A 180 1.50 2.63 -12.36
C GLY A 180 0.90 2.90 -13.74
N VAL A 181 0.64 4.16 -14.08
CA VAL A 181 0.04 4.55 -15.37
C VAL A 181 0.97 4.30 -16.56
N THR A 182 2.26 4.57 -16.40
CA THR A 182 3.26 4.36 -17.46
C THR A 182 3.72 2.90 -17.58
N GLY A 183 3.41 2.07 -16.57
CA GLY A 183 3.90 0.71 -16.52
C GLY A 183 5.38 0.58 -16.12
N ALA A 184 5.98 1.66 -15.59
CA ALA A 184 7.39 1.68 -15.19
C ALA A 184 7.73 0.68 -14.08
N SER A 185 6.75 0.25 -13.29
CA SER A 185 6.88 -0.79 -12.26
C SER A 185 7.05 -2.21 -12.81
N GLY A 186 6.85 -2.40 -14.11
CA GLY A 186 6.88 -3.70 -14.74
C GLY A 186 5.60 -4.51 -14.57
N LYS A 187 5.46 -5.57 -15.37
CA LYS A 187 4.32 -6.48 -15.34
C LYS A 187 4.55 -7.63 -14.37
N ILE A 188 3.47 -8.11 -13.77
CA ILE A 188 3.50 -9.32 -12.95
C ILE A 188 3.38 -10.55 -13.86
N HIS A 189 4.18 -11.57 -13.61
CA HIS A 189 4.11 -12.84 -14.32
C HIS A 189 3.06 -13.75 -13.70
N TRP A 190 1.80 -13.53 -14.04
CA TRP A 190 0.65 -14.24 -13.44
C TRP A 190 0.74 -15.76 -13.52
N LYS A 191 1.46 -16.29 -14.53
CA LYS A 191 1.68 -17.73 -14.72
C LYS A 191 2.98 -18.24 -14.10
N ASN A 192 3.64 -17.45 -13.25
CA ASN A 192 4.85 -17.87 -12.55
C ASN A 192 4.55 -19.06 -11.61
N PRO A 193 5.04 -20.28 -11.91
CA PRO A 193 4.73 -21.48 -11.13
C PRO A 193 5.39 -21.47 -9.72
N LYS A 194 6.37 -20.59 -9.52
CA LYS A 194 7.09 -20.45 -8.24
C LYS A 194 6.45 -19.42 -7.32
N ARG A 195 5.44 -18.70 -7.80
CA ARG A 195 4.75 -17.69 -7.00
C ARG A 195 3.93 -18.36 -5.90
N ALA A 196 4.08 -17.89 -4.67
CA ALA A 196 3.25 -18.30 -3.55
C ALA A 196 1.77 -17.93 -3.76
N PRO A 197 0.83 -18.60 -3.07
CA PRO A 197 -0.60 -18.32 -3.19
C PRO A 197 -0.93 -16.88 -2.81
N LEU A 198 -1.88 -16.29 -3.53
CA LEU A 198 -2.35 -14.92 -3.33
C LEU A 198 -3.88 -14.92 -3.16
N LEU A 199 -4.35 -14.27 -2.09
CA LEU A 199 -5.75 -13.91 -1.90
C LEU A 199 -5.95 -12.44 -2.27
N LEU A 200 -6.89 -12.16 -3.17
CA LEU A 200 -7.36 -10.81 -3.46
C LEU A 200 -8.67 -10.56 -2.71
N ILE A 201 -8.75 -9.45 -2.00
CA ILE A 201 -9.95 -8.99 -1.31
C ILE A 201 -10.34 -7.64 -1.90
N ALA A 202 -11.58 -7.50 -2.35
CA ALA A 202 -12.11 -6.24 -2.87
C ALA A 202 -13.31 -5.79 -2.05
N GLY A 203 -13.41 -4.51 -1.76
CA GLY A 203 -14.57 -3.89 -1.13
C GLY A 203 -15.60 -3.48 -2.17
N GLU A 204 -16.82 -3.96 -2.05
CA GLU A 204 -17.91 -3.68 -2.99
C GLU A 204 -18.23 -2.19 -3.11
N THR A 205 -18.09 -1.46 -2.00
CA THR A 205 -18.38 -0.02 -1.91
C THR A 205 -17.13 0.86 -1.96
N ASP A 206 -16.00 0.33 -2.38
CA ASP A 206 -14.75 1.09 -2.49
C ASP A 206 -14.86 2.13 -3.62
N LEU A 207 -14.63 3.41 -3.29
CA LEU A 207 -14.66 4.52 -4.24
C LEU A 207 -13.26 4.93 -4.74
N ILE A 208 -12.22 4.14 -4.45
CA ILE A 208 -10.83 4.36 -4.87
C ILE A 208 -10.37 3.25 -5.81
N ALA A 209 -10.56 1.98 -5.39
CA ALA A 209 -10.16 0.80 -6.14
C ALA A 209 -11.40 -0.03 -6.44
N ASP A 210 -11.89 0.04 -7.69
CA ASP A 210 -13.10 -0.65 -8.11
C ASP A 210 -12.96 -2.17 -7.93
N ALA A 211 -13.98 -2.82 -7.36
CA ALA A 211 -13.97 -4.26 -7.12
C ALA A 211 -13.91 -5.10 -8.42
N GLY A 212 -14.22 -4.50 -9.55
CA GLY A 212 -14.20 -5.13 -10.88
C GLY A 212 -12.87 -5.04 -11.64
N MET A 213 -11.82 -4.51 -11.00
CA MET A 213 -10.47 -4.39 -11.61
C MET A 213 -9.66 -5.66 -11.50
#